data_c78c8a4a9f8dae9902ef0746eed7425a
#
_entry.id   c78c8a4a9f8dae9902ef0746eed7425a
#
_cell.length_a   1.000
_cell.length_b   1.000
_cell.length_c   1.000
_cell.angle_alpha   90.00
_cell.angle_beta   90.00
_cell.angle_gamma   90.00
#
_symmetry.space_group_name_H-M   'P 1'
#
loop_
_entity.id
_entity.type
_entity.pdbx_description
1 polymer ?
#
loop_
_entity_poly.entity_id
_entity_poly.type
_entity_poly.pdbx_seq_one_letter_code
_entity_poly.pdbx_strand_id
1 'polypeptide(L)'
;MRIGVDKNQLSGSHATSNAPKHRQRPDEVASLEPLRLPYGDYILIDDDVQSVLSTKLEPRKKDLIGHIKRSIDTKKDIPELWMDVTSDHERFKAELIKAKQDGAEFIVLIEDASVECLEDVFFYHRPEVVRSRFVRNKAGRLPAYIKVEHKQREIKGESLYRCMQTISTRYGVRFEFCTRRTAGKRIMELLNDG
;
A
#
# COMPACT_ATOMS: atom_id res chain seq x y z
N MET A 1 -12.37 18.64 0.76
CA MET A 1 -11.72 17.59 1.55
C MET A 1 -10.22 17.64 1.32
N ARG A 2 -9.42 17.48 2.36
CA ARG A 2 -7.94 17.45 2.27
C ARG A 2 -7.46 16.07 2.71
N ILE A 3 -6.54 15.51 1.95
CA ILE A 3 -5.97 14.19 2.21
C ILE A 3 -4.47 14.33 2.41
N GLY A 4 -3.95 13.81 3.53
CA GLY A 4 -2.52 13.61 3.74
C GLY A 4 -2.05 12.38 2.94
N VAL A 5 -0.95 12.55 2.22
CA VAL A 5 -0.35 11.49 1.39
C VAL A 5 1.11 11.30 1.82
N ASP A 6 1.56 10.06 2.01
CA ASP A 6 2.97 9.79 2.31
C ASP A 6 3.88 10.31 1.19
N LYS A 7 4.94 11.05 1.58
CA LYS A 7 5.87 11.64 0.60
C LYS A 7 6.52 10.62 -0.32
N ASN A 8 6.66 9.38 0.13
CA ASN A 8 7.21 8.29 -0.68
C ASN A 8 6.25 7.87 -1.79
N GLN A 9 4.93 8.01 -1.61
CA GLN A 9 3.93 7.75 -2.65
C GLN A 9 3.98 8.78 -3.77
N LEU A 10 4.30 10.04 -3.47
CA LEU A 10 4.43 11.11 -4.46
C LEU A 10 5.76 11.07 -5.22
N SER A 11 6.85 10.68 -4.54
CA SER A 11 8.21 10.64 -5.10
C SER A 11 8.61 9.28 -5.63
N GLY A 12 7.86 8.24 -5.30
CA GLY A 12 8.20 6.85 -5.58
C GLY A 12 7.94 6.43 -7.01
N SER A 13 8.42 5.24 -7.33
CA SER A 13 8.40 4.53 -8.61
C SER A 13 7.01 4.42 -9.30
N HIS A 14 5.95 4.82 -8.64
CA HIS A 14 4.62 4.95 -9.24
C HIS A 14 4.46 6.21 -10.12
N ALA A 15 5.35 7.19 -9.99
CA ALA A 15 5.44 8.36 -10.88
C ALA A 15 6.33 8.12 -12.10
N THR A 16 7.06 7.00 -12.18
CA THR A 16 7.87 6.67 -13.35
C THR A 16 6.99 6.16 -14.48
N SER A 17 7.44 6.38 -15.71
CA SER A 17 6.81 6.19 -17.03
C SER A 17 6.07 4.86 -17.30
N ASN A 18 6.05 3.92 -16.34
CA ASN A 18 5.36 2.63 -16.41
C ASN A 18 4.13 2.54 -15.50
N ALA A 19 3.71 3.62 -14.83
CA ALA A 19 2.41 3.63 -14.17
C ALA A 19 1.33 3.41 -15.24
N PRO A 20 0.41 2.45 -15.05
CA PRO A 20 -0.63 2.21 -16.04
C PRO A 20 -1.40 3.51 -16.26
N LYS A 21 -1.52 3.92 -17.52
CA LYS A 21 -2.16 5.17 -18.02
C LYS A 21 -3.62 5.38 -17.54
N HIS A 22 -4.14 4.52 -16.68
CA HIS A 22 -5.55 4.46 -16.30
C HIS A 22 -5.78 4.30 -14.79
N ARG A 23 -4.78 4.56 -13.93
CA ARG A 23 -5.02 4.60 -12.48
C ARG A 23 -5.63 5.95 -12.14
N GLN A 24 -6.84 5.95 -11.58
CA GLN A 24 -7.41 7.14 -10.98
C GLN A 24 -6.63 7.50 -9.73
N ARG A 25 -6.19 8.75 -9.61
CA ARG A 25 -5.50 9.25 -8.43
C ARG A 25 -6.46 10.03 -7.54
N PRO A 26 -6.24 10.04 -6.22
CA PRO A 26 -7.03 10.87 -5.33
C PRO A 26 -6.96 12.37 -5.63
N ASP A 27 -5.84 12.88 -6.21
CA ASP A 27 -5.67 14.27 -6.62
C ASP A 27 -6.64 14.73 -7.73
N GLU A 28 -7.22 13.79 -8.48
CA GLU A 28 -8.28 14.08 -9.44
C GLU A 28 -9.62 14.43 -8.76
N VAL A 29 -9.77 14.12 -7.46
CA VAL A 29 -11.01 14.24 -6.70
C VAL A 29 -10.87 15.00 -5.37
N ALA A 30 -9.65 15.22 -4.88
CA ALA A 30 -9.37 15.92 -3.61
C ALA A 30 -8.02 16.65 -3.63
N SER A 31 -7.87 17.62 -2.73
CA SER A 31 -6.58 18.26 -2.49
C SER A 31 -5.66 17.33 -1.70
N LEU A 32 -4.48 17.04 -2.23
CA LEU A 32 -3.46 16.22 -1.59
C LEU A 32 -2.40 17.09 -0.90
N GLU A 33 -2.04 16.70 0.32
CA GLU A 33 -0.97 17.33 1.08
C GLU A 33 0.13 16.30 1.39
N PRO A 34 1.39 16.54 0.93
CA PRO A 34 2.50 15.61 1.16
C PRO A 34 2.92 15.64 2.63
N LEU A 35 2.76 14.51 3.33
CA LEU A 35 3.11 14.33 4.73
C LEU A 35 4.10 13.17 4.90
N ARG A 36 4.73 13.08 6.07
CA ARG A 36 5.46 11.89 6.51
C ARG A 36 4.56 11.09 7.43
N LEU A 37 3.86 10.11 6.89
CA LEU A 37 2.93 9.30 7.65
C LEU A 37 3.66 8.25 8.51
N PRO A 38 3.19 7.99 9.74
CA PRO A 38 3.75 6.94 10.60
C PRO A 38 3.44 5.54 10.09
N TYR A 39 2.31 5.36 9.42
CA TYR A 39 1.81 4.14 8.79
C TYR A 39 0.82 4.49 7.66
N GLY A 40 0.69 3.58 6.69
CA GLY A 40 -0.16 3.72 5.50
C GLY A 40 0.28 4.80 4.53
N ASP A 41 -0.49 4.96 3.47
CA ASP A 41 -0.21 5.84 2.33
C ASP A 41 -1.08 7.10 2.34
N TYR A 42 -2.32 7.02 2.85
CA TYR A 42 -3.34 8.08 2.83
C TYR A 42 -4.05 8.19 4.18
N ILE A 43 -4.31 9.42 4.60
CA ILE A 43 -5.11 9.77 5.77
C ILE A 43 -6.06 10.92 5.46
N LEU A 44 -7.17 11.04 6.20
CA LEU A 44 -7.97 12.25 6.21
C LEU A 44 -7.27 13.32 7.05
N ILE A 45 -7.20 14.55 6.54
CA ILE A 45 -6.81 15.71 7.34
C ILE A 45 -8.08 16.28 7.96
N ASP A 46 -8.44 15.74 9.11
CA ASP A 46 -9.51 16.23 9.98
C ASP A 46 -9.00 17.34 10.92
N ASP A 47 -9.84 17.79 11.85
CA ASP A 47 -9.49 18.87 12.79
C ASP A 47 -8.33 18.50 13.71
N ASP A 48 -8.23 17.20 14.10
CA ASP A 48 -7.16 16.72 14.98
C ASP A 48 -5.81 16.76 14.24
N VAL A 49 -5.74 16.21 13.02
CA VAL A 49 -4.54 16.29 12.17
C VAL A 49 -4.23 17.74 11.82
N GLN A 50 -5.25 18.54 11.47
CA GLN A 50 -5.08 19.97 11.13
C GLN A 50 -4.47 20.76 12.28
N SER A 51 -4.85 20.47 13.52
CA SER A 51 -4.28 21.09 14.73
C SER A 51 -2.77 20.85 14.80
N VAL A 52 -2.30 19.62 14.54
CA VAL A 52 -0.86 19.31 14.50
C VAL A 52 -0.16 20.08 13.40
N LEU A 53 -0.76 20.11 12.19
CA LEU A 53 -0.17 20.79 11.03
C LEU A 53 -0.06 22.31 11.23
N SER A 54 -1.00 22.92 11.96
CA SER A 54 -0.97 24.36 12.23
C SER A 54 0.09 24.76 13.28
N THR A 55 0.47 23.85 14.17
CA THR A 55 1.47 24.10 15.21
C THR A 55 2.91 23.85 14.77
N LYS A 56 3.12 23.11 13.69
CA LYS A 56 4.45 22.68 13.21
C LYS A 56 4.62 22.90 11.72
N LEU A 57 5.61 23.67 11.34
CA LEU A 57 5.95 23.94 9.93
C LEU A 57 6.31 22.66 9.16
N GLU A 58 7.00 21.72 9.81
CA GLU A 58 7.36 20.41 9.25
C GLU A 58 7.06 19.29 10.26
N PRO A 59 5.83 18.75 10.29
CA PRO A 59 5.49 17.67 11.19
C PRO A 59 6.25 16.40 10.85
N ARG A 60 6.76 15.73 11.88
CA ARG A 60 7.42 14.43 11.77
C ARG A 60 6.40 13.31 11.97
N LYS A 61 6.75 12.07 11.55
CA LYS A 61 5.90 10.87 11.75
C LYS A 61 5.36 10.75 13.20
N LYS A 62 6.20 11.00 14.19
CA LYS A 62 5.84 10.91 15.61
C LYS A 62 4.82 11.95 16.06
N ASP A 63 4.74 13.07 15.36
CA ASP A 63 3.85 14.17 15.73
C ASP A 63 2.39 13.91 15.33
N LEU A 64 2.19 12.97 14.38
CA LEU A 64 0.87 12.54 13.90
C LEU A 64 0.31 11.33 14.67
N ILE A 65 1.14 10.67 15.51
CA ILE A 65 0.70 9.56 16.36
C ILE A 65 -0.35 10.04 17.35
N GLY A 66 -1.47 9.32 17.50
CA GLY A 66 -2.61 9.68 18.35
C GLY A 66 -3.61 10.66 17.71
N HIS A 67 -3.34 11.12 16.49
CA HIS A 67 -4.21 12.05 15.77
C HIS A 67 -4.84 11.46 14.50
N ILE A 68 -4.38 10.28 14.06
CA ILE A 68 -4.88 9.61 12.86
C ILE A 68 -6.00 8.65 13.26
N LYS A 69 -7.23 8.90 12.81
CA LYS A 69 -8.38 8.02 13.07
C LYS A 69 -8.42 6.86 12.08
N ARG A 70 -8.04 7.13 10.84
CA ARG A 70 -8.07 6.13 9.75
C ARG A 70 -6.90 6.32 8.80
N SER A 71 -6.28 5.21 8.41
CA SER A 71 -5.20 5.19 7.42
C SER A 71 -5.45 4.10 6.38
N ILE A 72 -5.14 4.42 5.13
CA ILE A 72 -5.23 3.48 4.01
C ILE A 72 -3.82 3.21 3.49
N ASP A 73 -3.49 1.93 3.37
CA ASP A 73 -2.30 1.41 2.69
C ASP A 73 -2.72 0.76 1.37
N THR A 74 -2.14 1.18 0.26
CA THR A 74 -2.55 0.74 -1.08
C THR A 74 -1.63 -0.34 -1.63
N LYS A 75 -2.22 -1.39 -2.20
CA LYS A 75 -1.51 -2.45 -2.91
C LYS A 75 -1.98 -2.49 -4.37
N LYS A 76 -1.04 -2.39 -5.28
CA LYS A 76 -1.36 -2.36 -6.73
C LYS A 76 -1.96 -3.67 -7.25
N ASP A 77 -1.72 -4.79 -6.56
CA ASP A 77 -2.19 -6.13 -6.93
C ASP A 77 -1.99 -7.15 -5.81
N ILE A 78 -2.58 -8.33 -5.96
CA ILE A 78 -2.42 -9.46 -5.04
C ILE A 78 -0.94 -9.88 -4.86
N PRO A 79 -0.09 -9.92 -5.89
CA PRO A 79 1.34 -10.19 -5.73
C PRO A 79 2.08 -9.25 -4.80
N GLU A 80 1.75 -7.96 -4.76
CA GLU A 80 2.36 -7.01 -3.84
C GLU A 80 1.95 -7.30 -2.40
N LEU A 81 0.66 -7.53 -2.15
CA LEU A 81 0.19 -7.96 -0.85
C LEU A 81 0.87 -9.27 -0.40
N TRP A 82 1.04 -10.23 -1.31
CA TRP A 82 1.75 -11.47 -1.01
C TRP A 82 3.19 -11.24 -0.56
N MET A 83 3.89 -10.30 -1.17
CA MET A 83 5.25 -9.92 -0.74
C MET A 83 5.26 -9.34 0.67
N ASP A 84 4.32 -8.46 0.99
CA ASP A 84 4.23 -7.86 2.32
C ASP A 84 3.93 -8.88 3.42
N VAL A 85 3.10 -9.89 3.14
CA VAL A 85 2.79 -10.93 4.15
C VAL A 85 3.81 -12.07 4.18
N THR A 86 4.78 -12.11 3.27
CA THR A 86 5.83 -13.14 3.21
C THR A 86 7.24 -12.59 3.34
N SER A 87 7.76 -11.92 2.31
CA SER A 87 9.15 -11.48 2.25
C SER A 87 9.41 -10.25 3.12
N ASP A 88 8.45 -9.32 3.18
CA ASP A 88 8.54 -8.04 3.90
C ASP A 88 7.68 -8.04 5.18
N HIS A 89 7.31 -9.23 5.67
CA HIS A 89 6.32 -9.38 6.73
C HIS A 89 6.68 -8.64 8.03
N GLU A 90 7.95 -8.53 8.40
CA GLU A 90 8.34 -7.82 9.62
C GLU A 90 8.09 -6.31 9.52
N ARG A 91 8.36 -5.72 8.36
CA ARG A 91 8.08 -4.31 8.09
C ARG A 91 6.58 -4.04 8.14
N PHE A 92 5.80 -4.83 7.39
CA PHE A 92 4.34 -4.71 7.33
C PHE A 92 3.71 -4.91 8.71
N LYS A 93 4.10 -5.97 9.43
CA LYS A 93 3.66 -6.24 10.79
C LYS A 93 3.96 -5.08 11.77
N ALA A 94 5.15 -4.49 11.67
CA ALA A 94 5.51 -3.34 12.51
C ALA A 94 4.60 -2.14 12.26
N GLU A 95 4.16 -1.94 11.02
CA GLU A 95 3.22 -0.90 10.62
C GLU A 95 1.82 -1.15 11.19
N LEU A 96 1.33 -2.39 11.09
CA LEU A 96 0.04 -2.81 11.67
C LEU A 96 0.01 -2.68 13.20
N ILE A 97 1.11 -3.03 13.87
CA ILE A 97 1.22 -2.88 15.32
C ILE A 97 1.13 -1.40 15.72
N LYS A 98 1.82 -0.52 15.00
CA LYS A 98 1.78 0.93 15.27
C LYS A 98 0.37 1.48 15.09
N ALA A 99 -0.30 1.18 13.98
CA ALA A 99 -1.66 1.64 13.75
C ALA A 99 -2.63 1.14 14.85
N LYS A 100 -2.52 -0.13 15.23
CA LYS A 100 -3.32 -0.70 16.32
C LYS A 100 -3.05 -0.04 17.68
N GLN A 101 -1.78 0.21 18.02
CA GLN A 101 -1.39 0.88 19.27
C GLN A 101 -1.88 2.33 19.32
N ASP A 102 -1.96 2.96 18.16
CA ASP A 102 -2.45 4.33 17.99
C ASP A 102 -3.99 4.43 18.02
N GLY A 103 -4.67 3.28 17.95
CA GLY A 103 -6.14 3.20 17.87
C GLY A 103 -6.70 3.58 16.52
N ALA A 104 -5.87 3.68 15.49
CA ALA A 104 -6.29 4.01 14.14
C ALA A 104 -6.90 2.79 13.43
N GLU A 105 -7.99 3.01 12.68
CA GLU A 105 -8.50 2.02 11.72
C GLU A 105 -7.52 1.93 10.55
N PHE A 106 -6.94 0.74 10.33
CA PHE A 106 -6.02 0.50 9.25
C PHE A 106 -6.69 -0.30 8.14
N ILE A 107 -6.74 0.26 6.94
CA ILE A 107 -7.36 -0.33 5.77
C ILE A 107 -6.28 -0.65 4.74
N VAL A 108 -6.26 -1.89 4.24
CA VAL A 108 -5.45 -2.27 3.08
C VAL A 108 -6.35 -2.31 1.86
N LEU A 109 -6.11 -1.40 0.91
CA LEU A 109 -6.86 -1.32 -0.34
C LEU A 109 -6.09 -1.98 -1.47
N ILE A 110 -6.66 -3.07 -2.03
CA ILE A 110 -6.06 -3.86 -3.11
C ILE A 110 -6.66 -3.42 -4.46
N GLU A 111 -5.80 -2.93 -5.37
CA GLU A 111 -6.19 -2.40 -6.68
C GLU A 111 -6.09 -3.49 -7.78
N ASP A 112 -6.70 -4.65 -7.55
CA ASP A 112 -6.63 -5.80 -8.47
C ASP A 112 -8.01 -6.13 -9.06
N ALA A 113 -8.14 -6.03 -10.37
CA ALA A 113 -9.40 -6.30 -11.06
C ALA A 113 -9.79 -7.80 -11.10
N SER A 114 -8.91 -8.68 -10.67
CA SER A 114 -9.18 -10.13 -10.64
C SER A 114 -9.85 -10.60 -9.35
N VAL A 115 -9.97 -9.72 -8.34
CA VAL A 115 -10.60 -10.00 -7.04
C VAL A 115 -11.49 -8.83 -6.64
N GLU A 116 -12.71 -9.10 -6.22
CA GLU A 116 -13.69 -8.08 -5.81
C GLU A 116 -13.96 -8.12 -4.31
N CYS A 117 -13.71 -9.25 -3.66
CA CYS A 117 -13.90 -9.45 -2.24
C CYS A 117 -12.86 -10.41 -1.64
N LEU A 118 -12.89 -10.55 -0.32
CA LEU A 118 -11.95 -11.40 0.39
C LEU A 118 -12.08 -12.88 -0.03
N GLU A 119 -13.30 -13.33 -0.32
CA GLU A 119 -13.60 -14.70 -0.71
C GLU A 119 -12.97 -15.06 -2.07
N ASP A 120 -12.88 -14.12 -2.99
CA ASP A 120 -12.23 -14.33 -4.29
C ASP A 120 -10.75 -14.63 -4.15
N VAL A 121 -10.11 -14.07 -3.12
CA VAL A 121 -8.69 -14.32 -2.84
C VAL A 121 -8.43 -15.80 -2.57
N PHE A 122 -9.39 -16.53 -2.00
CA PHE A 122 -9.25 -17.97 -1.74
C PHE A 122 -9.02 -18.77 -3.03
N PHE A 123 -9.66 -18.36 -4.13
CA PHE A 123 -9.54 -19.02 -5.44
C PHE A 123 -8.43 -18.43 -6.30
N TYR A 124 -7.76 -17.40 -5.84
CA TYR A 124 -6.65 -16.80 -6.59
C TYR A 124 -5.48 -17.76 -6.69
N HIS A 125 -4.99 -17.97 -7.90
CA HIS A 125 -3.80 -18.77 -8.14
C HIS A 125 -2.87 -18.10 -9.15
N ARG A 126 -1.61 -17.95 -8.78
CA ARG A 126 -0.56 -17.54 -9.69
C ARG A 126 0.57 -18.56 -9.62
N PRO A 127 0.87 -19.27 -10.74
CA PRO A 127 1.96 -20.25 -10.78
C PRO A 127 3.32 -19.56 -10.57
N GLU A 128 4.30 -20.35 -10.17
CA GLU A 128 5.69 -19.90 -10.15
C GLU A 128 6.13 -19.47 -11.54
N VAL A 129 6.79 -18.33 -11.64
CA VAL A 129 7.33 -17.80 -12.90
C VAL A 129 8.80 -17.45 -12.72
N VAL A 130 9.65 -18.01 -13.58
CA VAL A 130 11.05 -17.60 -13.68
C VAL A 130 11.19 -16.65 -14.87
N ARG A 131 11.56 -15.41 -14.58
CA ARG A 131 11.85 -14.39 -15.59
C ARG A 131 13.34 -14.14 -15.63
N SER A 132 13.93 -14.23 -16.80
CA SER A 132 15.32 -13.87 -17.01
C SER A 132 15.43 -12.56 -17.77
N ARG A 133 16.39 -11.73 -17.38
CA ARG A 133 16.76 -10.52 -18.11
C ARG A 133 18.27 -10.36 -18.13
N PHE A 134 18.76 -9.73 -19.18
CA PHE A 134 20.16 -9.30 -19.22
C PHE A 134 20.30 -7.92 -18.57
N VAL A 135 21.22 -7.82 -17.64
CA VAL A 135 21.57 -6.55 -16.99
C VAL A 135 23.03 -6.21 -17.26
N ARG A 136 23.35 -4.91 -17.38
CA ARG A 136 24.72 -4.46 -17.58
C ARG A 136 25.57 -4.80 -16.35
N ASN A 137 26.69 -5.44 -16.58
CA ASN A 137 27.65 -5.73 -15.51
C ASN A 137 28.33 -4.44 -15.04
N LYS A 138 27.91 -3.92 -13.90
CA LYS A 138 28.44 -2.67 -13.33
C LYS A 138 29.88 -2.79 -12.81
N ALA A 139 30.39 -4.01 -12.64
CA ALA A 139 31.75 -4.25 -12.16
C ALA A 139 32.85 -4.04 -13.22
N GLY A 140 32.48 -3.64 -14.44
CA GLY A 140 33.42 -3.39 -15.54
C GLY A 140 34.14 -4.63 -16.09
N ARG A 141 33.74 -5.83 -15.63
CA ARG A 141 34.32 -7.12 -16.06
C ARG A 141 33.49 -7.72 -17.19
N LEU A 142 34.13 -8.43 -18.09
CA LEU A 142 33.41 -9.23 -19.09
C LEU A 142 32.79 -10.48 -18.44
N PRO A 143 31.57 -10.90 -18.89
CA PRO A 143 30.78 -10.30 -19.97
C PRO A 143 30.15 -8.96 -19.59
N ALA A 144 29.99 -8.05 -20.56
CA ALA A 144 29.40 -6.74 -20.35
C ALA A 144 27.94 -6.80 -19.87
N TYR A 145 27.25 -7.91 -20.15
CA TYR A 145 25.89 -8.19 -19.68
C TYR A 145 25.86 -9.56 -19.01
N ILE A 146 25.13 -9.64 -17.90
CA ILE A 146 24.88 -10.89 -17.17
C ILE A 146 23.40 -11.21 -17.22
N LYS A 147 23.08 -12.49 -17.37
CA LYS A 147 21.71 -12.99 -17.25
C LYS A 147 21.36 -13.07 -15.77
N VAL A 148 20.31 -12.37 -15.38
CA VAL A 148 19.77 -12.42 -14.02
C VAL A 148 18.39 -13.07 -14.08
N GLU A 149 18.18 -14.08 -13.28
CA GLU A 149 16.90 -14.78 -13.16
C GLU A 149 16.18 -14.27 -11.92
N HIS A 150 14.94 -13.85 -12.12
CA HIS A 150 14.02 -13.46 -11.05
C HIS A 150 12.94 -14.54 -10.95
N LYS A 151 12.99 -15.26 -9.83
CA LYS A 151 11.99 -16.26 -9.49
C LYS A 151 10.86 -15.60 -8.73
N GLN A 152 9.67 -15.58 -9.31
CA GLN A 152 8.45 -15.19 -8.63
C GLN A 152 7.79 -16.45 -8.08
N ARG A 153 7.68 -16.53 -6.76
CA ARG A 153 7.08 -17.70 -6.10
C ARG A 153 5.61 -17.85 -6.48
N GLU A 154 5.14 -19.09 -6.44
CA GLU A 154 3.72 -19.41 -6.52
C GLU A 154 2.93 -18.65 -5.44
N ILE A 155 1.74 -18.17 -5.81
CA ILE A 155 0.77 -17.65 -4.86
C ILE A 155 -0.41 -18.60 -4.80
N LYS A 156 -0.63 -19.20 -3.64
CA LYS A 156 -1.80 -20.01 -3.33
C LYS A 156 -2.81 -19.14 -2.59
N GLY A 157 -3.93 -18.87 -3.22
CA GLY A 157 -4.97 -17.99 -2.70
C GLY A 157 -5.48 -18.42 -1.32
N GLU A 158 -5.65 -19.72 -1.09
CA GLU A 158 -6.03 -20.26 0.21
C GLU A 158 -5.07 -19.84 1.33
N SER A 159 -3.76 -19.91 1.08
CA SER A 159 -2.75 -19.49 2.07
C SER A 159 -2.79 -18.00 2.33
N LEU A 160 -2.97 -17.19 1.29
CA LEU A 160 -3.09 -15.75 1.41
C LEU A 160 -4.38 -15.38 2.16
N TYR A 161 -5.52 -15.98 1.82
CA TYR A 161 -6.80 -15.78 2.48
C TYR A 161 -6.73 -16.03 3.99
N ARG A 162 -6.15 -17.16 4.41
CA ARG A 162 -5.93 -17.49 5.84
C ARG A 162 -5.03 -16.46 6.53
N CYS A 163 -4.00 -16.00 5.84
CA CYS A 163 -3.11 -14.95 6.34
C CYS A 163 -3.87 -13.63 6.55
N MET A 164 -4.68 -13.21 5.59
CA MET A 164 -5.52 -12.01 5.67
C MET A 164 -6.52 -12.09 6.82
N GLN A 165 -7.20 -13.23 7.00
CA GLN A 165 -8.10 -13.46 8.14
C GLN A 165 -7.36 -13.32 9.47
N THR A 166 -6.15 -13.91 9.57
CA THR A 166 -5.32 -13.80 10.77
C THR A 166 -4.92 -12.35 11.06
N ILE A 167 -4.54 -11.60 10.03
CA ILE A 167 -4.19 -10.18 10.12
C ILE A 167 -5.40 -9.36 10.57
N SER A 168 -6.57 -9.56 9.95
CA SER A 168 -7.82 -8.90 10.35
C SER A 168 -8.14 -9.15 11.82
N THR A 169 -8.14 -10.40 12.23
CA THR A 169 -8.47 -10.78 13.63
C THR A 169 -7.46 -10.23 14.63
N ARG A 170 -6.17 -10.32 14.31
CA ARG A 170 -5.10 -9.97 15.24
C ARG A 170 -4.87 -8.47 15.37
N TYR A 171 -4.94 -7.74 14.25
CA TYR A 171 -4.58 -6.32 14.19
C TYR A 171 -5.78 -5.39 13.95
N GLY A 172 -6.97 -5.92 13.65
CA GLY A 172 -8.14 -5.12 13.32
C GLY A 172 -8.09 -4.52 11.93
N VAL A 173 -7.30 -5.10 11.01
CA VAL A 173 -7.15 -4.60 9.64
C VAL A 173 -8.39 -4.93 8.82
N ARG A 174 -8.88 -3.95 8.08
CA ARG A 174 -9.91 -4.13 7.06
C ARG A 174 -9.25 -4.24 5.68
N PHE A 175 -9.62 -5.27 4.93
CA PHE A 175 -9.21 -5.42 3.54
C PHE A 175 -10.32 -4.98 2.62
N GLU A 176 -9.99 -4.10 1.68
CA GLU A 176 -10.91 -3.55 0.69
C GLU A 176 -10.35 -3.77 -0.72
N PHE A 177 -11.23 -3.87 -1.68
CA PHE A 177 -10.89 -4.20 -3.06
C PHE A 177 -11.44 -3.15 -4.02
N CYS A 178 -10.67 -2.86 -5.04
CA CYS A 178 -11.12 -1.97 -6.12
C CYS A 178 -10.31 -2.23 -7.39
N THR A 179 -10.75 -1.62 -8.47
CA THR A 179 -9.93 -1.55 -9.68
C THR A 179 -9.04 -0.31 -9.64
N ARG A 180 -7.96 -0.30 -10.39
CA ARG A 180 -7.10 0.89 -10.56
C ARG A 180 -7.85 2.12 -11.05
N ARG A 181 -8.94 1.91 -11.81
CA ARG A 181 -9.77 3.01 -12.33
C ARG A 181 -10.61 3.68 -11.25
N THR A 182 -10.94 2.96 -10.19
CA THR A 182 -11.81 3.45 -9.12
C THR A 182 -11.05 3.76 -7.82
N ALA A 183 -9.73 3.52 -7.80
CA ALA A 183 -8.92 3.61 -6.59
C ALA A 183 -9.00 4.98 -5.91
N GLY A 184 -8.90 6.08 -6.67
CA GLY A 184 -8.99 7.42 -6.11
C GLY A 184 -10.34 7.70 -5.45
N LYS A 185 -11.44 7.33 -6.13
CA LYS A 185 -12.79 7.45 -5.57
C LYS A 185 -12.95 6.57 -4.31
N ARG A 186 -12.46 5.32 -4.36
CA ARG A 186 -12.57 4.40 -3.22
C ARG A 186 -11.79 4.89 -2.00
N ILE A 187 -10.59 5.44 -2.17
CA ILE A 187 -9.83 6.09 -1.08
C ILE A 187 -10.67 7.20 -0.43
N MET A 188 -11.31 8.05 -1.24
CA MET A 188 -12.16 9.12 -0.74
C MET A 188 -13.35 8.61 0.07
N GLU A 189 -14.04 7.61 -0.45
CA GLU A 189 -15.18 6.96 0.24
C GLU A 189 -14.72 6.40 1.58
N LEU A 190 -13.67 5.57 1.57
CA LEU A 190 -13.13 4.93 2.77
C LEU A 190 -12.66 5.91 3.84
N LEU A 191 -12.08 7.04 3.46
CA LEU A 191 -11.66 8.07 4.42
C LEU A 191 -12.83 8.88 4.99
N ASN A 192 -13.99 8.91 4.30
CA ASN A 192 -15.19 9.63 4.74
C ASN A 192 -16.21 8.77 5.50
N ASP A 193 -16.11 7.44 5.42
CA ASP A 193 -17.01 6.52 6.11
C ASP A 193 -16.76 6.57 7.63
N GLY A 194 -17.35 7.55 8.31
CA GLY A 194 -17.21 7.70 9.76
C GLY A 194 -18.15 8.72 10.36
#